data_9a64eb173a37572946bce5a7c4c98088
#
_entry.id   9a64eb173a37572946bce5a7c4c98088
#
_cell.length_a   1.000
_cell.length_b   1.000
_cell.length_c   1.000
_cell.angle_alpha   90.00
_cell.angle_beta   90.00
_cell.angle_gamma   90.00
#
_symmetry.space_group_name_H-M   'P 1'
#
loop_
_entity.id
_entity.type
_entity.pdbx_description
1 polymer ?
#
loop_
_entity_poly.entity_id
_entity_poly.type
_entity_poly.pdbx_seq_one_letter_code
_entity_poly.pdbx_strand_id
1 'polypeptide(L)'
;LPVGEYILHEETAPEGYVIANDVKFVVEETGEIQKVEMQDERAMGRLKIRKTEEGSKKTLEGVEFTLTEKESGKEVAKLVTDKNGETVSELLPIAKYEEGKMKEPIVYVLKETKALEGYEKSEETYEIVFEYEDGQTPIIEVLKEITNKAIPDTPGTPIEHGPKTGDDTNILLLIGGCLLSGSIAGLAFWRSRKRKKKQTE
;
A
#
# COMPACT_ATOMS: atom_id res chain seq x y z
N LEU A 1 -22.40 33.63 -36.17
CA LEU A 1 -21.46 32.98 -37.09
C LEU A 1 -22.11 32.84 -38.45
N PRO A 2 -21.38 32.98 -39.58
CA PRO A 2 -21.86 32.63 -40.91
C PRO A 2 -22.19 31.13 -41.00
N VAL A 3 -23.01 30.77 -42.02
CA VAL A 3 -23.28 29.35 -42.33
C VAL A 3 -21.96 28.66 -42.68
N GLY A 4 -21.70 27.49 -42.09
CA GLY A 4 -20.48 26.74 -42.33
C GLY A 4 -20.15 25.73 -41.25
N GLU A 5 -19.05 25.01 -41.45
CA GLU A 5 -18.52 24.03 -40.47
C GLU A 5 -17.53 24.74 -39.55
N TYR A 6 -17.64 24.39 -38.27
CA TYR A 6 -16.82 24.98 -37.19
C TYR A 6 -16.30 23.89 -36.27
N ILE A 7 -15.23 24.23 -35.56
CA ILE A 7 -14.69 23.42 -34.46
C ILE A 7 -14.72 24.30 -33.20
N LEU A 8 -15.37 23.83 -32.15
CA LEU A 8 -15.23 24.38 -30.82
C LEU A 8 -14.03 23.71 -30.15
N HIS A 9 -13.06 24.51 -29.78
CA HIS A 9 -11.83 24.07 -29.12
C HIS A 9 -11.74 24.72 -27.75
N GLU A 10 -11.41 23.95 -26.74
CA GLU A 10 -11.14 24.44 -25.40
C GLU A 10 -9.63 24.69 -25.24
N GLU A 11 -9.24 25.90 -24.88
CA GLU A 11 -7.84 26.24 -24.63
C GLU A 11 -7.41 25.92 -23.19
N THR A 12 -8.32 26.02 -22.22
CA THR A 12 -8.03 25.84 -20.81
C THR A 12 -9.23 25.23 -20.10
N ALA A 13 -9.02 24.16 -19.34
CA ALA A 13 -10.02 23.59 -18.45
C ALA A 13 -9.95 24.25 -17.06
N PRO A 14 -11.05 24.23 -16.27
CA PRO A 14 -11.02 24.60 -14.87
C PRO A 14 -10.11 23.68 -14.06
N GLU A 15 -9.62 24.16 -12.91
CA GLU A 15 -8.79 23.37 -12.00
C GLU A 15 -9.47 22.06 -11.60
N GLY A 16 -8.75 20.95 -11.72
CA GLY A 16 -9.24 19.61 -11.47
C GLY A 16 -9.98 18.94 -12.62
N TYR A 17 -10.08 19.62 -13.77
CA TYR A 17 -10.69 19.09 -14.97
C TYR A 17 -9.66 18.93 -16.10
N VAL A 18 -10.00 18.09 -17.06
CA VAL A 18 -9.23 17.83 -18.28
C VAL A 18 -9.82 18.61 -19.43
N ILE A 19 -8.98 19.18 -20.26
CA ILE A 19 -9.39 19.88 -21.49
C ILE A 19 -10.26 18.93 -22.34
N ALA A 20 -11.44 19.39 -22.70
CA ALA A 20 -12.38 18.61 -23.49
C ALA A 20 -11.88 18.41 -24.92
N ASN A 21 -12.32 17.32 -25.53
CA ASN A 21 -12.06 17.09 -26.94
C ASN A 21 -12.80 18.10 -27.82
N ASP A 22 -12.23 18.45 -28.98
CA ASP A 22 -12.83 19.29 -29.96
C ASP A 22 -14.22 18.84 -30.36
N VAL A 23 -15.15 19.76 -30.44
CA VAL A 23 -16.53 19.51 -30.91
C VAL A 23 -16.73 20.13 -32.27
N LYS A 24 -16.99 19.30 -33.29
CA LYS A 24 -17.34 19.75 -34.63
C LYS A 24 -18.82 20.03 -34.72
N PHE A 25 -19.20 21.17 -35.28
CA PHE A 25 -20.61 21.52 -35.46
C PHE A 25 -20.81 22.32 -36.76
N VAL A 26 -22.04 22.38 -37.23
CA VAL A 26 -22.43 23.08 -38.43
C VAL A 26 -23.39 24.20 -38.05
N VAL A 27 -23.13 25.40 -38.54
CA VAL A 27 -24.08 26.52 -38.46
C VAL A 27 -24.94 26.50 -39.73
N GLU A 28 -26.26 26.39 -39.55
CA GLU A 28 -27.25 26.36 -40.62
C GLU A 28 -28.08 27.62 -40.61
N GLU A 29 -28.65 28.00 -41.79
CA GLU A 29 -29.54 29.15 -41.89
C GLU A 29 -30.97 28.77 -41.47
N THR A 30 -31.19 28.59 -40.18
CA THR A 30 -32.49 28.16 -39.62
C THR A 30 -33.29 29.32 -39.07
N GLY A 31 -32.67 30.46 -38.77
CA GLY A 31 -33.30 31.58 -38.02
C GLY A 31 -33.44 31.32 -36.53
N GLU A 32 -33.03 30.14 -36.06
CA GLU A 32 -33.10 29.71 -34.63
C GLU A 32 -31.71 29.73 -33.99
N ILE A 33 -31.70 29.80 -32.65
CA ILE A 33 -30.46 29.69 -31.88
C ILE A 33 -29.99 28.24 -31.86
N GLN A 34 -28.86 27.96 -32.46
CA GLN A 34 -28.17 26.66 -32.39
C GLN A 34 -27.28 26.62 -31.15
N LYS A 35 -27.39 25.58 -30.33
CA LYS A 35 -26.59 25.37 -29.12
C LYS A 35 -25.58 24.24 -29.36
N VAL A 36 -24.36 24.47 -28.93
CA VAL A 36 -23.30 23.46 -28.89
C VAL A 36 -22.86 23.34 -27.45
N GLU A 37 -22.78 22.12 -26.95
CA GLU A 37 -22.35 21.82 -25.58
C GLU A 37 -21.00 21.11 -25.61
N MET A 38 -20.13 21.49 -24.69
CA MET A 38 -18.86 20.84 -24.41
C MET A 38 -18.83 20.50 -22.93
N GLN A 39 -18.29 19.35 -22.57
CA GLN A 39 -18.23 18.88 -21.18
C GLN A 39 -16.82 18.48 -20.82
N ASP A 40 -16.34 18.97 -19.70
CA ASP A 40 -15.04 18.64 -19.16
C ASP A 40 -15.17 17.41 -18.26
N GLU A 41 -14.19 16.52 -18.35
CA GLU A 41 -14.07 15.39 -17.44
C GLU A 41 -13.16 15.78 -16.28
N ARG A 42 -13.41 15.21 -15.09
CA ARG A 42 -12.54 15.40 -13.94
C ARG A 42 -11.27 14.58 -14.09
N ALA A 43 -10.14 15.17 -13.73
CA ALA A 43 -8.91 14.41 -13.59
C ALA A 43 -9.06 13.35 -12.48
N MET A 44 -8.48 12.17 -12.71
CA MET A 44 -8.59 11.02 -11.81
C MET A 44 -7.22 10.56 -11.35
N GLY A 45 -7.15 9.89 -10.21
CA GLY A 45 -5.94 9.30 -9.69
C GLY A 45 -5.88 7.79 -9.92
N ARG A 46 -4.67 7.24 -10.04
CA ARG A 46 -4.41 5.81 -10.09
C ARG A 46 -3.22 5.45 -9.22
N LEU A 47 -3.42 4.57 -8.24
CA LEU A 47 -2.35 4.06 -7.40
C LEU A 47 -1.78 2.78 -8.01
N LYS A 48 -0.47 2.76 -8.20
CA LYS A 48 0.32 1.56 -8.52
C LYS A 48 1.14 1.16 -7.30
N ILE A 49 1.17 -0.11 -6.97
CA ILE A 49 1.99 -0.66 -5.88
C ILE A 49 2.96 -1.67 -6.48
N ARG A 50 4.22 -1.60 -6.03
CA ARG A 50 5.23 -2.62 -6.27
C ARG A 50 5.70 -3.18 -4.95
N LYS A 51 5.55 -4.50 -4.77
CA LYS A 51 5.87 -5.21 -3.55
C LYS A 51 7.05 -6.13 -3.74
N THR A 52 8.10 -5.95 -2.90
CA THR A 52 9.32 -6.74 -2.97
C THR A 52 9.79 -7.16 -1.58
N GLU A 53 10.72 -8.11 -1.53
CA GLU A 53 11.44 -8.49 -0.33
C GLU A 53 12.49 -7.43 0.02
N GLU A 54 12.59 -7.09 1.30
CA GLU A 54 13.61 -6.16 1.80
C GLU A 54 15.02 -6.64 1.50
N GLY A 55 15.86 -5.76 0.98
CA GLY A 55 17.25 -6.07 0.64
C GLY A 55 17.46 -6.92 -0.61
N SER A 56 16.39 -7.31 -1.31
CA SER A 56 16.44 -8.04 -2.57
C SER A 56 15.49 -7.45 -3.62
N LYS A 57 15.54 -7.97 -4.85
CA LYS A 57 14.59 -7.61 -5.92
C LYS A 57 13.49 -8.66 -6.09
N LYS A 58 13.39 -9.63 -5.18
CA LYS A 58 12.36 -10.67 -5.26
C LYS A 58 10.98 -10.05 -5.09
N THR A 59 10.11 -10.29 -6.04
CA THR A 59 8.72 -9.81 -6.04
C THR A 59 7.85 -10.70 -5.14
N LEU A 60 6.86 -10.10 -4.47
CA LEU A 60 5.97 -10.80 -3.55
C LEU A 60 4.54 -10.80 -4.11
N GLU A 61 4.10 -12.00 -4.54
CA GLU A 61 2.74 -12.25 -5.03
C GLU A 61 1.78 -12.50 -3.86
N GLY A 62 0.50 -12.10 -4.02
CA GLY A 62 -0.56 -12.42 -3.07
C GLY A 62 -0.56 -11.58 -1.79
N VAL A 63 0.19 -10.49 -1.74
CA VAL A 63 0.13 -9.52 -0.64
C VAL A 63 -1.11 -8.66 -0.80
N GLU A 64 -1.91 -8.54 0.27
CA GLU A 64 -3.18 -7.81 0.25
C GLU A 64 -3.05 -6.44 0.92
N PHE A 65 -3.63 -5.45 0.28
CA PHE A 65 -3.71 -4.08 0.77
C PHE A 65 -5.16 -3.59 0.79
N THR A 66 -5.45 -2.71 1.73
CA THR A 66 -6.70 -1.94 1.75
C THR A 66 -6.36 -0.46 1.59
N LEU A 67 -7.10 0.20 0.73
CA LEU A 67 -7.06 1.66 0.55
C LEU A 67 -8.35 2.25 1.11
N THR A 68 -8.21 3.21 2.04
CA THR A 68 -9.34 3.90 2.67
C THR A 68 -9.25 5.39 2.45
N GLU A 69 -10.36 6.08 2.29
CA GLU A 69 -10.40 7.54 2.36
C GLU A 69 -10.20 7.99 3.81
N LYS A 70 -9.22 8.85 4.06
CA LYS A 70 -8.77 9.22 5.42
C LYS A 70 -9.87 9.87 6.25
N GLU A 71 -10.65 10.76 5.65
CA GLU A 71 -11.65 11.55 6.37
C GLU A 71 -12.88 10.72 6.73
N SER A 72 -13.43 9.98 5.77
CA SER A 72 -14.64 9.17 5.97
C SER A 72 -14.35 7.81 6.59
N GLY A 73 -13.09 7.31 6.51
CA GLY A 73 -12.73 5.95 6.86
C GLY A 73 -13.30 4.89 5.91
N LYS A 74 -13.92 5.32 4.80
CA LYS A 74 -14.53 4.42 3.82
C LYS A 74 -13.44 3.65 3.06
N GLU A 75 -13.56 2.33 3.03
CA GLU A 75 -12.75 1.48 2.15
C GLU A 75 -13.14 1.75 0.69
N VAL A 76 -12.16 2.09 -0.14
CA VAL A 76 -12.34 2.43 -1.57
C VAL A 76 -11.75 1.39 -2.49
N ALA A 77 -10.75 0.62 -2.04
CA ALA A 77 -10.18 -0.47 -2.82
C ALA A 77 -9.55 -1.55 -1.93
N LYS A 78 -9.62 -2.80 -2.42
CA LYS A 78 -8.78 -3.93 -1.99
C LYS A 78 -7.87 -4.31 -3.14
N LEU A 79 -6.59 -4.38 -2.87
CA LEU A 79 -5.54 -4.58 -3.87
C LEU A 79 -4.73 -5.82 -3.49
N VAL A 80 -4.47 -6.67 -4.48
CA VAL A 80 -3.68 -7.91 -4.29
C VAL A 80 -2.57 -7.93 -5.32
N THR A 81 -1.34 -8.16 -4.89
CA THR A 81 -0.19 -8.20 -5.81
C THR A 81 -0.18 -9.46 -6.67
N ASP A 82 0.15 -9.27 -7.92
CA ASP A 82 0.31 -10.34 -8.91
C ASP A 82 1.70 -11.02 -8.81
N LYS A 83 1.99 -11.94 -9.74
CA LYS A 83 3.27 -12.66 -9.86
C LYS A 83 4.50 -11.74 -10.02
N ASN A 84 4.30 -10.51 -10.50
CA ASN A 84 5.36 -9.51 -10.62
C ASN A 84 5.48 -8.65 -9.36
N GLY A 85 4.68 -8.94 -8.32
CA GLY A 85 4.58 -8.14 -7.12
C GLY A 85 3.88 -6.80 -7.35
N GLU A 86 3.10 -6.66 -8.41
CA GLU A 86 2.45 -5.41 -8.79
C GLU A 86 0.93 -5.48 -8.63
N THR A 87 0.34 -4.35 -8.28
CA THR A 87 -1.11 -4.16 -8.32
C THR A 87 -1.44 -2.71 -8.62
N VAL A 88 -2.63 -2.49 -9.19
CA VAL A 88 -3.09 -1.17 -9.64
C VAL A 88 -4.52 -0.96 -9.18
N SER A 89 -4.85 0.23 -8.68
CA SER A 89 -6.21 0.59 -8.32
C SER A 89 -7.07 0.89 -9.56
N GLU A 90 -8.38 0.82 -9.40
CA GLU A 90 -9.30 1.53 -10.27
C GLU A 90 -9.04 3.05 -10.19
N LEU A 91 -9.68 3.80 -11.07
CA LEU A 91 -9.61 5.26 -11.04
C LEU A 91 -10.31 5.81 -9.79
N LEU A 92 -9.63 6.73 -9.11
CA LEU A 92 -10.06 7.33 -7.86
C LEU A 92 -10.24 8.85 -8.04
N PRO A 93 -11.24 9.46 -7.39
CA PRO A 93 -11.33 10.92 -7.32
C PRO A 93 -10.07 11.52 -6.70
N ILE A 94 -9.59 12.64 -7.23
CA ILE A 94 -8.40 13.33 -6.69
C ILE A 94 -8.77 14.36 -5.63
N ALA A 95 -9.98 14.93 -5.71
CA ALA A 95 -10.44 15.99 -4.84
C ALA A 95 -11.95 15.94 -4.66
N LYS A 96 -12.44 16.68 -3.66
CA LYS A 96 -13.85 17.03 -3.51
C LYS A 96 -14.19 18.17 -4.45
N TYR A 97 -15.45 18.21 -4.92
CA TYR A 97 -15.94 19.25 -5.79
C TYR A 97 -17.25 19.82 -5.22
N GLU A 98 -17.35 21.14 -5.20
CA GLU A 98 -18.56 21.88 -4.83
C GLU A 98 -18.89 22.88 -5.94
N GLU A 99 -20.14 22.88 -6.40
CA GLU A 99 -20.60 23.75 -7.51
C GLU A 99 -19.68 23.69 -8.75
N GLY A 100 -19.15 22.49 -9.08
CA GLY A 100 -18.25 22.27 -10.21
C GLY A 100 -16.81 22.77 -9.99
N LYS A 101 -16.45 23.24 -8.81
CA LYS A 101 -15.09 23.70 -8.50
C LYS A 101 -14.35 22.71 -7.62
N MET A 102 -13.10 22.42 -7.97
CA MET A 102 -12.20 21.65 -7.14
C MET A 102 -12.02 22.34 -5.78
N LYS A 103 -12.05 21.54 -4.72
CA LYS A 103 -11.84 21.97 -3.35
C LYS A 103 -10.62 21.25 -2.77
N GLU A 104 -10.82 20.60 -1.64
CA GLU A 104 -9.75 19.92 -0.94
C GLU A 104 -9.35 18.62 -1.64
N PRO A 105 -8.05 18.32 -1.76
CA PRO A 105 -7.59 17.03 -2.25
C PRO A 105 -8.07 15.91 -1.30
N ILE A 106 -8.41 14.77 -1.87
CA ILE A 106 -8.75 13.58 -1.11
C ILE A 106 -7.48 12.88 -0.70
N VAL A 107 -7.32 12.66 0.60
CA VAL A 107 -6.22 11.87 1.16
C VAL A 107 -6.69 10.44 1.35
N TYR A 108 -5.97 9.50 0.77
CA TYR A 108 -6.19 8.07 0.99
C TYR A 108 -5.12 7.50 1.92
N VAL A 109 -5.47 6.46 2.67
CA VAL A 109 -4.56 5.71 3.53
C VAL A 109 -4.44 4.29 3.02
N LEU A 110 -3.25 3.90 2.62
CA LEU A 110 -2.90 2.55 2.20
C LEU A 110 -2.34 1.78 3.39
N LYS A 111 -2.86 0.57 3.63
CA LYS A 111 -2.39 -0.35 4.67
C LYS A 111 -2.30 -1.75 4.12
N GLU A 112 -1.21 -2.46 4.47
CA GLU A 112 -1.09 -3.89 4.23
C GLU A 112 -1.99 -4.66 5.21
N THR A 113 -2.86 -5.51 4.68
CA THR A 113 -3.80 -6.32 5.48
C THR A 113 -3.35 -7.75 5.63
N LYS A 114 -2.58 -8.28 4.64
CA LYS A 114 -2.04 -9.61 4.67
C LYS A 114 -0.70 -9.69 3.93
N ALA A 115 0.33 -10.23 4.59
CA ALA A 115 1.62 -10.53 3.97
C ALA A 115 1.59 -11.89 3.25
N LEU A 116 2.58 -12.12 2.38
CA LEU A 116 2.89 -13.44 1.86
C LEU A 116 3.41 -14.33 3.01
N GLU A 117 3.09 -15.62 2.98
CA GLU A 117 3.62 -16.59 3.94
C GLU A 117 5.16 -16.58 3.96
N GLY A 118 5.75 -16.62 5.16
CA GLY A 118 7.20 -16.48 5.35
C GLY A 118 7.71 -15.04 5.41
N TYR A 119 6.81 -14.05 5.42
CA TYR A 119 7.16 -12.62 5.55
C TYR A 119 6.45 -11.96 6.72
N GLU A 120 7.15 -11.00 7.35
CA GLU A 120 6.57 -10.12 8.36
C GLU A 120 5.59 -9.16 7.68
N LYS A 121 4.35 -9.07 8.23
CA LYS A 121 3.37 -8.08 7.75
C LYS A 121 3.81 -6.68 8.15
N SER A 122 3.80 -5.74 7.23
CA SER A 122 4.03 -4.34 7.54
C SER A 122 2.84 -3.72 8.29
N GLU A 123 3.10 -3.05 9.40
CA GLU A 123 2.10 -2.24 10.11
C GLU A 123 2.14 -0.77 9.69
N GLU A 124 3.02 -0.41 8.76
CA GLU A 124 3.11 0.94 8.24
C GLU A 124 1.86 1.31 7.44
N THR A 125 1.52 2.59 7.49
CA THR A 125 0.47 3.19 6.68
C THR A 125 1.05 4.30 5.82
N TYR A 126 0.53 4.42 4.59
CA TYR A 126 1.01 5.41 3.63
C TYR A 126 -0.13 6.32 3.23
N GLU A 127 0.07 7.63 3.36
CA GLU A 127 -0.84 8.62 2.81
C GLU A 127 -0.59 8.75 1.31
N ILE A 128 -1.66 8.69 0.52
CA ILE A 128 -1.66 8.81 -0.93
C ILE A 128 -2.53 10.02 -1.28
N VAL A 129 -1.94 10.95 -2.01
CA VAL A 129 -2.61 12.13 -2.57
C VAL A 129 -2.28 12.17 -4.06
N PHE A 130 -3.26 12.47 -4.88
CA PHE A 130 -3.08 12.71 -6.30
C PHE A 130 -3.09 14.22 -6.54
N GLU A 131 -1.92 14.79 -6.81
CA GLU A 131 -1.77 16.22 -7.01
C GLU A 131 -2.14 16.58 -8.46
N TYR A 132 -3.15 17.43 -8.63
CA TYR A 132 -3.52 17.94 -9.95
C TYR A 132 -2.39 18.82 -10.51
N GLU A 133 -1.96 18.55 -11.74
CA GLU A 133 -0.89 19.29 -12.39
C GLU A 133 -1.45 20.27 -13.44
N ASP A 134 -2.23 19.75 -14.40
CA ASP A 134 -2.78 20.54 -15.49
C ASP A 134 -4.00 19.86 -16.16
N GLY A 135 -4.65 20.58 -17.07
CA GLY A 135 -5.78 20.05 -17.84
C GLY A 135 -5.42 19.04 -18.93
N GLN A 136 -4.16 18.69 -19.13
CA GLN A 136 -3.73 17.73 -20.15
C GLN A 136 -3.46 16.34 -19.58
N THR A 137 -3.43 16.22 -18.23
CA THR A 137 -3.15 14.98 -17.52
C THR A 137 -4.44 14.35 -16.96
N PRO A 138 -5.12 13.47 -17.73
CA PRO A 138 -6.41 12.90 -17.32
C PRO A 138 -6.28 11.92 -16.16
N ILE A 139 -5.12 11.22 -16.03
CA ILE A 139 -4.86 10.24 -14.99
C ILE A 139 -3.53 10.54 -14.33
N ILE A 140 -3.60 10.89 -13.05
CA ILE A 140 -2.43 11.15 -12.20
C ILE A 140 -2.02 9.83 -11.55
N GLU A 141 -0.84 9.32 -11.89
CA GLU A 141 -0.35 8.04 -11.40
C GLU A 141 0.62 8.24 -10.23
N VAL A 142 0.37 7.54 -9.12
CA VAL A 142 1.28 7.46 -7.97
C VAL A 142 1.80 6.03 -7.86
N LEU A 143 3.13 5.85 -7.90
CA LEU A 143 3.79 4.58 -7.63
C LEU A 143 4.24 4.53 -6.17
N LYS A 144 3.86 3.45 -5.47
CA LYS A 144 4.33 3.15 -4.12
C LYS A 144 5.12 1.85 -4.12
N GLU A 145 6.40 1.95 -3.80
CA GLU A 145 7.27 0.78 -3.60
C GLU A 145 7.28 0.42 -2.11
N ILE A 146 6.97 -0.84 -1.80
CA ILE A 146 6.81 -1.33 -0.42
C ILE A 146 7.56 -2.66 -0.30
N THR A 147 8.31 -2.82 0.79
CA THR A 147 9.06 -4.06 1.05
C THR A 147 8.50 -4.80 2.25
N ASN A 148 8.68 -6.14 2.30
CA ASN A 148 8.50 -6.93 3.50
C ASN A 148 9.79 -7.69 3.82
N LYS A 149 10.03 -7.86 5.12
CA LYS A 149 11.14 -8.61 5.62
C LYS A 149 10.80 -10.09 5.67
N ALA A 150 11.69 -10.95 5.14
CA ALA A 150 11.55 -12.39 5.29
C ALA A 150 11.69 -12.80 6.75
N ILE A 151 10.82 -13.69 7.21
CA ILE A 151 10.95 -14.35 8.51
C ILE A 151 12.06 -15.39 8.35
N PRO A 152 13.15 -15.33 9.15
CA PRO A 152 14.20 -16.33 9.07
C PRO A 152 13.62 -17.72 9.31
N ASP A 153 13.98 -18.69 8.46
CA ASP A 153 13.65 -20.08 8.72
C ASP A 153 14.22 -20.44 10.10
N THR A 154 13.34 -20.72 11.04
CA THR A 154 13.79 -21.36 12.30
C THR A 154 14.40 -22.68 11.86
N PRO A 155 15.70 -22.96 12.18
CA PRO A 155 16.27 -24.26 11.84
C PRO A 155 15.34 -25.32 12.40
N GLY A 156 14.65 -26.01 11.52
CA GLY A 156 13.70 -27.04 11.90
C GLY A 156 14.42 -28.01 12.86
N THR A 157 13.73 -28.39 13.94
CA THR A 157 14.09 -29.61 14.67
C THR A 157 14.49 -30.67 13.63
N PRO A 158 15.67 -31.26 13.71
CA PRO A 158 16.09 -32.27 12.74
C PRO A 158 14.99 -33.32 12.63
N ILE A 159 14.46 -33.50 11.45
CA ILE A 159 13.60 -34.64 11.16
C ILE A 159 14.53 -35.82 11.36
N GLU A 160 14.34 -36.57 12.44
CA GLU A 160 15.06 -37.79 12.74
C GLU A 160 14.71 -38.83 11.70
N HIS A 161 15.33 -38.74 10.52
CA HIS A 161 15.52 -39.90 9.66
C HIS A 161 16.71 -40.68 10.19
N GLY A 162 16.54 -41.22 11.37
CA GLY A 162 17.45 -42.23 11.86
C GLY A 162 17.45 -43.41 10.90
N PRO A 163 18.61 -43.92 10.45
CA PRO A 163 18.66 -45.19 9.80
C PRO A 163 18.16 -46.24 10.81
N LYS A 164 17.19 -47.06 10.43
CA LYS A 164 16.80 -48.25 11.16
C LYS A 164 17.96 -49.25 11.18
N THR A 165 18.90 -49.06 12.10
CA THR A 165 19.81 -50.12 12.54
C THR A 165 19.29 -50.56 13.89
N GLY A 166 18.79 -51.79 13.93
CA GLY A 166 18.30 -52.40 15.17
C GLY A 166 19.47 -52.57 16.17
N ASP A 167 19.46 -51.73 17.19
CA ASP A 167 20.20 -51.97 18.40
C ASP A 167 19.40 -51.32 19.56
N ASP A 168 18.78 -52.18 20.38
CA ASP A 168 17.97 -51.78 21.51
C ASP A 168 18.85 -51.34 22.69
N THR A 169 19.64 -50.28 22.54
CA THR A 169 20.33 -49.67 23.66
C THR A 169 19.53 -48.51 24.22
N ASN A 170 18.97 -48.69 25.41
CA ASN A 170 18.24 -47.71 26.20
C ASN A 170 19.06 -46.43 26.43
N ILE A 171 18.85 -45.43 25.57
CA ILE A 171 19.46 -44.07 25.70
C ILE A 171 18.79 -43.24 26.84
N LEU A 172 17.89 -43.83 27.61
CA LEU A 172 17.17 -43.12 28.67
C LEU A 172 17.98 -42.80 29.92
N LEU A 173 19.29 -43.21 29.97
CA LEU A 173 20.10 -43.08 31.18
C LEU A 173 21.19 -42.00 31.13
N LEU A 174 21.29 -41.21 30.04
CA LEU A 174 22.37 -40.23 29.86
C LEU A 174 21.93 -38.76 29.95
N ILE A 175 20.65 -38.46 30.15
CA ILE A 175 20.14 -37.05 30.26
C ILE A 175 20.00 -36.59 31.72
N GLY A 176 20.29 -37.48 32.70
CA GLY A 176 20.15 -37.19 34.13
C GLY A 176 21.28 -36.41 34.80
N GLY A 177 22.37 -36.05 34.09
CA GLY A 177 23.61 -35.58 34.70
C GLY A 177 23.93 -34.10 34.66
N CYS A 178 23.21 -33.27 33.91
CA CYS A 178 23.65 -31.88 33.66
C CYS A 178 22.79 -30.75 34.22
N LEU A 179 21.85 -31.01 35.13
CA LEU A 179 20.96 -29.96 35.65
C LEU A 179 21.22 -29.52 37.11
N LEU A 180 22.40 -29.75 37.68
CA LEU A 180 22.70 -29.34 39.07
C LEU A 180 23.80 -28.26 39.24
N SER A 181 24.32 -27.64 38.18
CA SER A 181 25.37 -26.61 38.34
C SER A 181 24.93 -25.16 38.08
N GLY A 182 23.66 -24.89 37.70
CA GLY A 182 23.19 -23.57 37.35
C GLY A 182 22.55 -22.70 38.43
N SER A 183 22.30 -23.22 39.66
CA SER A 183 21.41 -22.55 40.62
C SER A 183 22.07 -21.71 41.72
N ILE A 184 23.39 -21.60 41.78
CA ILE A 184 24.09 -20.85 42.85
C ILE A 184 24.49 -19.43 42.46
N ALA A 185 24.60 -19.09 41.18
CA ALA A 185 25.01 -17.75 40.76
C ALA A 185 23.88 -16.67 40.76
N GLY A 186 22.61 -17.06 40.69
CA GLY A 186 21.47 -16.14 40.63
C GLY A 186 21.09 -15.44 41.95
N LEU A 187 21.38 -16.06 43.09
CA LEU A 187 21.01 -15.52 44.41
C LEU A 187 21.99 -14.46 44.93
N ALA A 188 23.23 -14.43 44.45
CA ALA A 188 24.23 -13.44 44.87
C ALA A 188 24.00 -12.08 44.20
N PHE A 189 23.46 -12.06 43.00
CA PHE A 189 23.24 -10.81 42.23
C PHE A 189 22.01 -10.02 42.73
N TRP A 190 21.00 -10.69 43.25
CA TRP A 190 19.78 -10.03 43.75
C TRP A 190 20.00 -9.38 45.14
N ARG A 191 20.92 -9.93 45.98
CA ARG A 191 21.25 -9.35 47.28
C ARG A 191 22.13 -8.08 47.20
N SER A 192 22.90 -7.88 46.18
CA SER A 192 23.78 -6.70 46.06
C SER A 192 23.03 -5.41 45.65
N ARG A 193 21.88 -5.54 44.97
CA ARG A 193 21.05 -4.39 44.58
C ARG A 193 20.22 -3.77 45.70
N LYS A 194 19.93 -4.52 46.76
CA LYS A 194 19.17 -3.99 47.94
C LYS A 194 20.03 -3.20 48.92
N ARG A 195 21.36 -3.31 48.88
CA ARG A 195 22.24 -2.59 49.80
C ARG A 195 22.63 -1.17 49.32
N LYS A 196 22.44 -0.83 48.08
CA LYS A 196 22.77 0.53 47.53
C LYS A 196 21.65 1.56 47.67
N LYS A 197 20.45 1.19 48.13
CA LYS A 197 19.32 2.11 48.34
C LYS A 197 19.12 2.62 49.75
N LYS A 198 20.02 2.32 50.71
CA LYS A 198 19.93 2.75 52.11
C LYS A 198 21.04 3.69 52.59
N GLN A 199 21.81 4.29 51.67
CA GLN A 199 22.87 5.26 52.03
C GLN A 199 22.71 6.64 51.37
N THR A 200 21.50 7.01 50.98
CA THR A 200 21.20 8.40 50.56
C THR A 200 19.81 8.76 51.10
N GLU A 201 19.76 9.02 52.39
CA GLU A 201 18.86 9.90 53.10
C GLU A 201 19.64 10.49 54.28
#